data_ca0c984db3ede04e0d63c9696c2d9784
#
_entry.id   ca0c984db3ede04e0d63c9696c2d9784
#
_cell.length_a   1.000
_cell.length_b   1.000
_cell.length_c   1.000
_cell.angle_alpha   90.00
_cell.angle_beta   90.00
_cell.angle_gamma   90.00
#
_symmetry.space_group_name_H-M   'P 1'
#
loop_
_entity.id
_entity.type
_entity.pdbx_description
1 polymer ?
#
loop_
_entity_poly.entity_id
_entity_poly.type
_entity_poly.pdbx_seq_one_letter_code
_entity_poly.pdbx_strand_id
1 'polypeptide(L)'
;MSRLLAFVSAAALLATPVAAQSVDRVVVNGIIDQGLNHSQVMQTAAYLTDRIGGRMTNSPRMREAEQWSQQRFRDWGLSNVRAEGFEFGRGWSIVHSSARMTAPRPLDLRAIPVAWTPSTNGTISGGVIVAPISKVEDFDKWRGKLSGKIVMLSQPGTGSEPTEPAFKRWTSAELAERNTYSQPQYSPIAIQKQLETADFAAKLDAFLVEQGALAWVKISQRDGGLLHGTGYTYQVGATPKLAGMELAAEDYR
;
A
#
# COMPACT_ATOMS: atom_id res chain seq x y z
N MET A 1 40.07 9.19 75.14
CA MET A 1 38.61 9.04 75.03
C MET A 1 38.09 10.16 74.16
N SER A 2 38.00 9.98 72.85
CA SER A 2 37.51 10.99 71.88
C SER A 2 36.24 10.46 71.26
N ARG A 3 35.16 11.22 71.45
CA ARG A 3 33.84 10.94 70.83
C ARG A 3 33.78 11.61 69.45
N LEU A 4 33.69 10.78 68.40
CA LEU A 4 33.33 11.25 67.05
C LEU A 4 31.82 11.48 67.00
N LEU A 5 31.43 12.70 66.70
CA LEU A 5 30.08 13.05 66.31
C LEU A 5 29.93 12.88 64.79
N ALA A 6 29.09 11.96 64.34
CA ALA A 6 28.71 11.80 62.95
C ALA A 6 27.53 12.72 62.64
N PHE A 7 27.71 13.68 61.72
CA PHE A 7 26.66 14.50 61.15
C PHE A 7 26.02 13.72 59.96
N VAL A 8 24.78 13.33 60.13
CA VAL A 8 23.95 12.82 59.05
C VAL A 8 23.22 14.00 58.39
N SER A 9 23.66 14.42 57.24
CA SER A 9 22.95 15.41 56.41
C SER A 9 21.83 14.73 55.66
N ALA A 10 20.58 14.97 56.08
CA ALA A 10 19.39 14.56 55.33
C ALA A 10 19.16 15.56 54.17
N ALA A 11 19.46 15.15 52.95
CA ALA A 11 19.09 15.86 51.74
C ALA A 11 17.60 15.65 51.47
N ALA A 12 16.77 16.64 51.78
CA ALA A 12 15.37 16.67 51.38
C ALA A 12 15.27 16.92 49.89
N LEU A 13 14.94 15.89 49.11
CA LEU A 13 14.54 16.00 47.70
C LEU A 13 13.19 16.74 47.63
N LEU A 14 13.24 18.03 47.32
CA LEU A 14 12.05 18.81 46.97
C LEU A 14 11.54 18.33 45.61
N ALA A 15 10.61 17.38 45.61
CA ALA A 15 9.82 17.03 44.44
C ALA A 15 8.93 18.25 44.13
N THR A 16 9.35 19.05 43.14
CA THR A 16 8.46 20.07 42.57
C THR A 16 7.29 19.37 41.88
N PRO A 17 6.03 19.66 42.28
CA PRO A 17 4.90 19.11 41.55
C PRO A 17 4.99 19.61 40.10
N VAL A 18 5.05 18.68 39.14
CA VAL A 18 4.81 19.01 37.73
C VAL A 18 3.37 19.49 37.66
N ALA A 19 3.17 20.79 37.59
CA ALA A 19 1.85 21.35 37.34
C ALA A 19 1.37 20.82 36.01
N ALA A 20 0.36 19.98 36.02
CA ALA A 20 -0.34 19.57 34.81
C ALA A 20 -0.79 20.86 34.12
N GLN A 21 -0.25 21.13 32.94
CA GLN A 21 -0.67 22.29 32.12
C GLN A 21 -2.19 22.17 31.94
N SER A 22 -2.92 23.13 32.46
CA SER A 22 -4.36 23.23 32.25
C SER A 22 -4.58 23.44 30.74
N VAL A 23 -5.23 22.48 30.10
CA VAL A 23 -5.57 22.60 28.69
C VAL A 23 -6.47 23.81 28.51
N ASP A 24 -6.09 24.73 27.63
CA ASP A 24 -6.91 25.90 27.30
C ASP A 24 -8.19 25.43 26.57
N ARG A 25 -9.32 25.54 27.26
CA ARG A 25 -10.61 25.13 26.71
C ARG A 25 -11.04 25.93 25.48
N VAL A 26 -10.61 27.19 25.35
CA VAL A 26 -10.92 28.02 24.18
C VAL A 26 -10.21 27.44 22.95
N VAL A 27 -8.95 27.07 23.10
CA VAL A 27 -8.18 26.42 22.03
C VAL A 27 -8.79 25.07 21.66
N VAL A 28 -9.12 24.24 22.64
CA VAL A 28 -9.74 22.92 22.39
C VAL A 28 -11.09 23.06 21.69
N ASN A 29 -11.95 23.97 22.14
CA ASN A 29 -13.26 24.19 21.51
C ASN A 29 -13.09 24.73 20.08
N GLY A 30 -12.09 25.58 19.83
CA GLY A 30 -11.76 26.06 18.48
C GLY A 30 -11.33 24.92 17.56
N ILE A 31 -10.49 23.99 18.05
CA ILE A 31 -10.08 22.79 17.28
C ILE A 31 -11.28 21.91 16.96
N ILE A 32 -12.16 21.68 17.94
CA ILE A 32 -13.39 20.88 17.77
C ILE A 32 -14.30 21.55 16.73
N ASP A 33 -14.52 22.84 16.82
CA ASP A 33 -15.36 23.59 15.89
C ASP A 33 -14.80 23.54 14.46
N GLN A 34 -13.49 23.75 14.28
CA GLN A 34 -12.85 23.62 12.97
C GLN A 34 -12.97 22.20 12.41
N GLY A 35 -12.81 21.19 13.26
CA GLY A 35 -12.89 19.78 12.84
C GLY A 35 -14.30 19.31 12.47
N LEU A 36 -15.33 19.77 13.19
CA LEU A 36 -16.69 19.30 13.00
C LEU A 36 -17.54 20.19 12.09
N ASN A 37 -17.41 21.53 12.21
CA ASN A 37 -18.28 22.48 11.51
C ASN A 37 -17.63 23.12 10.30
N HIS A 38 -16.29 23.19 10.24
CA HIS A 38 -15.51 23.85 9.19
C HIS A 38 -14.49 22.91 8.53
N SER A 39 -14.72 21.59 8.62
CA SER A 39 -13.78 20.58 8.13
C SER A 39 -13.55 20.67 6.61
N GLN A 40 -12.28 20.68 6.21
CA GLN A 40 -11.86 20.62 4.81
C GLN A 40 -11.43 19.19 4.39
N VAL A 41 -11.67 18.20 5.22
CA VAL A 41 -11.18 16.83 4.99
C VAL A 41 -11.70 16.23 3.69
N MET A 42 -12.97 16.44 3.36
CA MET A 42 -13.57 15.93 2.12
C MET A 42 -13.01 16.61 0.86
N GLN A 43 -12.80 17.93 0.90
CA GLN A 43 -12.18 18.67 -0.19
C GLN A 43 -10.72 18.26 -0.39
N THR A 44 -9.99 18.07 0.72
CA THR A 44 -8.61 17.57 0.71
C THR A 44 -8.56 16.15 0.12
N ALA A 45 -9.45 15.27 0.56
CA ALA A 45 -9.55 13.92 0.03
C ALA A 45 -9.87 13.92 -1.46
N ALA A 46 -10.91 14.65 -1.90
CA ALA A 46 -11.29 14.76 -3.30
C ALA A 46 -10.15 15.32 -4.17
N TYR A 47 -9.42 16.32 -3.71
CA TYR A 47 -8.29 16.84 -4.47
C TYR A 47 -7.19 15.77 -4.64
N LEU A 48 -6.84 15.07 -3.58
CA LEU A 48 -5.80 14.03 -3.62
C LEU A 48 -6.23 12.79 -4.42
N THR A 49 -7.51 12.39 -4.34
CA THR A 49 -7.99 11.16 -5.00
C THR A 49 -8.48 11.40 -6.43
N ASP A 50 -9.24 12.46 -6.65
CA ASP A 50 -9.94 12.67 -7.92
C ASP A 50 -9.14 13.59 -8.86
N ARG A 51 -8.46 14.61 -8.30
CA ARG A 51 -7.66 15.55 -9.10
C ARG A 51 -6.26 15.03 -9.38
N ILE A 52 -5.52 14.57 -8.34
CA ILE A 52 -4.16 14.04 -8.49
C ILE A 52 -4.21 12.54 -8.84
N GLY A 53 -5.04 11.75 -8.14
CA GLY A 53 -5.20 10.33 -8.40
C GLY A 53 -4.09 9.46 -7.81
N GLY A 54 -3.74 8.38 -8.51
CA GLY A 54 -2.75 7.40 -8.06
C GLY A 54 -1.36 8.02 -7.85
N ARG A 55 -0.81 7.86 -6.65
CA ARG A 55 0.44 8.48 -6.18
C ARG A 55 1.46 7.44 -5.78
N MET A 56 1.97 6.70 -6.76
CA MET A 56 3.04 5.76 -6.49
C MET A 56 4.31 6.51 -6.07
N THR A 57 5.03 5.96 -5.10
CA THR A 57 6.26 6.57 -4.58
C THR A 57 7.20 6.96 -5.72
N ASN A 58 7.76 8.15 -5.64
CA ASN A 58 8.66 8.75 -6.64
C ASN A 58 8.05 8.94 -8.06
N SER A 59 6.71 8.84 -8.20
CA SER A 59 6.03 9.13 -9.47
C SER A 59 5.79 10.64 -9.66
N PRO A 60 5.52 11.11 -10.90
CA PRO A 60 5.16 12.51 -11.14
C PRO A 60 3.94 12.96 -10.34
N ARG A 61 2.93 12.10 -10.17
CA ARG A 61 1.74 12.40 -9.36
C ARG A 61 2.05 12.50 -7.88
N MET A 62 3.00 11.72 -7.37
CA MET A 62 3.47 11.88 -6.00
C MET A 62 4.14 13.23 -5.80
N ARG A 63 4.98 13.68 -6.74
CA ARG A 63 5.59 15.01 -6.69
C ARG A 63 4.57 16.15 -6.70
N GLU A 64 3.52 16.01 -7.51
CA GLU A 64 2.39 16.96 -7.51
C GLU A 64 1.70 17.02 -6.14
N ALA A 65 1.44 15.86 -5.54
CA ALA A 65 0.84 15.78 -4.21
C ALA A 65 1.73 16.36 -3.11
N GLU A 66 3.03 16.09 -3.15
CA GLU A 66 4.03 16.67 -2.22
C GLU A 66 4.05 18.21 -2.30
N GLN A 67 4.08 18.77 -3.50
CA GLN A 67 4.07 20.22 -3.71
C GLN A 67 2.75 20.84 -3.23
N TRP A 68 1.63 20.23 -3.59
CA TRP A 68 0.32 20.69 -3.15
C TRP A 68 0.18 20.63 -1.62
N SER A 69 0.61 19.56 -0.98
CA SER A 69 0.55 19.40 0.48
C SER A 69 1.41 20.45 1.19
N GLN A 70 2.62 20.72 0.69
CA GLN A 70 3.46 21.76 1.24
C GLN A 70 2.78 23.16 1.14
N GLN A 71 2.12 23.44 0.00
CA GLN A 71 1.40 24.69 -0.15
C GLN A 71 0.23 24.79 0.83
N ARG A 72 -0.56 23.70 0.99
CA ARG A 72 -1.65 23.66 1.96
C ARG A 72 -1.17 23.90 3.39
N PHE A 73 -0.07 23.31 3.79
CA PHE A 73 0.50 23.53 5.12
C PHE A 73 0.90 24.99 5.34
N ARG A 74 1.47 25.66 4.33
CA ARG A 74 1.78 27.10 4.39
C ARG A 74 0.50 27.94 4.49
N ASP A 75 -0.51 27.62 3.70
CA ASP A 75 -1.81 28.31 3.71
C ASP A 75 -2.50 28.20 5.08
N TRP A 76 -2.28 27.10 5.79
CA TRP A 76 -2.75 26.91 7.16
C TRP A 76 -1.85 27.58 8.23
N GLY A 77 -0.82 28.27 7.81
CA GLY A 77 0.06 29.02 8.70
C GLY A 77 1.16 28.19 9.38
N LEU A 78 1.43 26.97 8.92
CA LEU A 78 2.55 26.20 9.45
C LEU A 78 3.88 26.78 8.96
N SER A 79 4.86 26.83 9.87
CA SER A 79 6.24 27.23 9.57
C SER A 79 7.11 26.02 9.24
N ASN A 80 8.30 26.27 8.68
CA ASN A 80 9.31 25.26 8.35
C ASN A 80 8.82 24.12 7.44
N VAL A 81 7.84 24.41 6.59
CA VAL A 81 7.31 23.44 5.63
C VAL A 81 8.35 23.15 4.55
N ARG A 82 8.86 21.92 4.53
CA ARG A 82 9.85 21.46 3.58
C ARG A 82 9.61 20.00 3.19
N ALA A 83 10.12 19.60 2.04
CA ALA A 83 10.23 18.18 1.67
C ALA A 83 11.52 17.61 2.26
N GLU A 84 11.45 16.40 2.80
CA GLU A 84 12.61 15.62 3.24
C GLU A 84 12.74 14.40 2.32
N GLY A 85 13.85 14.33 1.59
CA GLY A 85 14.10 13.26 0.64
C GLY A 85 14.65 12.00 1.32
N PHE A 86 14.33 10.85 0.77
CA PHE A 86 14.92 9.57 1.14
C PHE A 86 15.21 8.74 -0.12
N GLU A 87 16.14 7.82 -0.01
CA GLU A 87 16.46 6.92 -1.12
C GLU A 87 15.37 5.89 -1.30
N PHE A 88 14.71 5.91 -2.47
CA PHE A 88 13.67 4.93 -2.82
C PHE A 88 14.00 4.18 -4.11
N GLY A 89 14.73 4.83 -5.03
CA GLY A 89 14.98 4.34 -6.37
C GLY A 89 13.99 4.90 -7.40
N ARG A 90 13.63 4.12 -8.41
CA ARG A 90 12.80 4.60 -9.52
C ARG A 90 11.32 4.69 -9.16
N GLY A 91 10.65 5.72 -9.66
CA GLY A 91 9.20 5.83 -9.66
C GLY A 91 8.57 5.00 -10.78
N TRP A 92 7.24 4.97 -10.79
CA TRP A 92 6.47 4.29 -11.81
C TRP A 92 5.14 5.02 -12.05
N SER A 93 4.66 5.03 -13.29
CA SER A 93 3.36 5.60 -13.65
C SER A 93 2.76 4.89 -14.85
N ILE A 94 1.43 4.87 -14.94
CA ILE A 94 0.70 4.36 -16.10
C ILE A 94 0.69 5.45 -17.16
N VAL A 95 1.17 5.14 -18.36
CA VAL A 95 1.01 5.99 -19.55
C VAL A 95 -0.24 5.56 -20.32
N HIS A 96 -0.34 4.27 -20.62
CA HIS A 96 -1.49 3.65 -21.25
C HIS A 96 -1.55 2.18 -20.87
N SER A 97 -2.74 1.64 -20.69
CA SER A 97 -2.94 0.22 -20.50
C SER A 97 -4.32 -0.21 -20.98
N SER A 98 -4.39 -1.40 -21.56
CA SER A 98 -5.66 -2.07 -21.90
C SER A 98 -5.46 -3.57 -21.86
N ALA A 99 -6.53 -4.30 -21.60
CA ALA A 99 -6.58 -5.75 -21.69
C ALA A 99 -7.87 -6.16 -22.41
N ARG A 100 -7.76 -7.10 -23.34
CA ARG A 100 -8.89 -7.56 -24.12
C ARG A 100 -8.79 -9.06 -24.39
N MET A 101 -9.86 -9.77 -24.15
CA MET A 101 -10.05 -11.12 -24.66
C MET A 101 -10.45 -11.03 -26.13
N THR A 102 -9.80 -11.76 -27.02
CA THR A 102 -10.06 -11.79 -28.46
C THR A 102 -10.82 -13.04 -28.89
N ALA A 103 -10.66 -14.12 -28.17
CA ALA A 103 -11.35 -15.39 -28.38
C ALA A 103 -11.70 -16.02 -27.01
N PRO A 104 -12.81 -16.75 -26.91
CA PRO A 104 -13.79 -17.15 -27.94
C PRO A 104 -14.71 -16.02 -28.41
N ARG A 105 -14.71 -14.88 -27.71
CA ARG A 105 -15.44 -13.67 -28.08
C ARG A 105 -14.66 -12.42 -27.71
N PRO A 106 -14.83 -11.28 -28.43
CA PRO A 106 -14.19 -10.03 -28.02
C PRO A 106 -14.84 -9.51 -26.74
N LEU A 107 -14.02 -9.18 -25.74
CA LEU A 107 -14.45 -8.59 -24.47
C LEU A 107 -13.33 -7.71 -23.91
N ASP A 108 -13.64 -6.45 -23.64
CA ASP A 108 -12.74 -5.57 -22.94
C ASP A 108 -12.73 -5.93 -21.45
N LEU A 109 -11.55 -6.14 -20.90
CA LEU A 109 -11.37 -6.60 -19.52
C LEU A 109 -11.00 -5.43 -18.63
N ARG A 110 -11.60 -5.36 -17.45
CA ARG A 110 -11.21 -4.41 -16.41
C ARG A 110 -9.89 -4.85 -15.80
N ALA A 111 -8.86 -4.08 -16.08
CA ALA A 111 -7.50 -4.44 -15.69
C ALA A 111 -6.68 -3.19 -15.36
N ILE A 112 -5.70 -3.35 -14.47
CA ILE A 112 -4.70 -2.35 -14.16
C ILE A 112 -3.30 -2.99 -14.16
N PRO A 113 -2.26 -2.32 -14.72
CA PRO A 113 -0.92 -2.83 -14.65
C PRO A 113 -0.44 -2.93 -13.19
N VAL A 114 0.32 -3.96 -12.89
CA VAL A 114 1.00 -4.07 -11.60
C VAL A 114 2.17 -3.10 -11.58
N ALA A 115 2.17 -2.18 -10.61
CA ALA A 115 3.20 -1.15 -10.54
C ALA A 115 4.61 -1.75 -10.43
N TRP A 116 5.59 -1.04 -10.98
CA TRP A 116 7.01 -1.41 -11.12
C TRP A 116 7.31 -2.59 -12.05
N THR A 117 6.30 -3.23 -12.65
CA THR A 117 6.54 -4.14 -13.78
C THR A 117 6.86 -3.33 -15.06
N PRO A 118 7.60 -3.91 -16.02
CA PRO A 118 7.97 -3.21 -17.24
C PRO A 118 6.78 -3.00 -18.20
N SER A 119 6.97 -2.11 -19.16
CA SER A 119 6.08 -1.98 -20.32
C SER A 119 6.16 -3.21 -21.22
N THR A 120 5.09 -3.47 -21.97
CA THR A 120 5.04 -4.51 -23.01
C THR A 120 5.69 -4.09 -24.33
N ASN A 121 6.13 -2.83 -24.48
CA ASN A 121 6.67 -2.27 -25.73
C ASN A 121 5.75 -2.46 -26.95
N GLY A 122 4.46 -2.24 -26.74
CA GLY A 122 3.40 -2.45 -27.73
C GLY A 122 2.40 -3.51 -27.28
N THR A 123 1.50 -3.87 -28.15
CA THR A 123 0.49 -4.89 -27.87
C THR A 123 1.11 -6.28 -27.92
N ILE A 124 0.89 -7.06 -26.87
CA ILE A 124 1.18 -8.49 -26.88
C ILE A 124 -0.12 -9.28 -27.00
N SER A 125 -0.08 -10.42 -27.67
CA SER A 125 -1.22 -11.33 -27.82
C SER A 125 -0.75 -12.77 -27.70
N GLY A 126 -1.48 -13.60 -27.00
CA GLY A 126 -1.12 -15.01 -26.78
C GLY A 126 -2.23 -15.81 -26.13
N GLY A 127 -2.11 -17.11 -26.21
CA GLY A 127 -3.03 -18.00 -25.48
C GLY A 127 -2.86 -17.86 -23.97
N VAL A 128 -3.96 -17.92 -23.24
CA VAL A 128 -3.97 -17.89 -21.78
C VAL A 128 -3.79 -19.29 -21.20
N ILE A 129 -3.06 -19.41 -20.11
CA ILE A 129 -2.91 -20.63 -19.34
C ILE A 129 -3.12 -20.36 -17.85
N VAL A 130 -3.96 -21.17 -17.21
CA VAL A 130 -4.14 -21.14 -15.74
C VAL A 130 -3.03 -21.97 -15.11
N ALA A 131 -2.06 -21.33 -14.51
CA ALA A 131 -0.89 -21.93 -13.91
C ALA A 131 -0.73 -21.43 -12.46
N PRO A 132 -1.46 -22.01 -11.50
CA PRO A 132 -1.34 -21.66 -10.10
C PRO A 132 0.08 -21.92 -9.62
N ILE A 133 0.77 -20.84 -9.27
CA ILE A 133 2.14 -20.85 -8.76
C ILE A 133 2.19 -19.99 -7.50
N SER A 134 2.32 -20.64 -6.35
CA SER A 134 2.35 -19.99 -5.04
C SER A 134 3.65 -20.17 -4.28
N LYS A 135 4.50 -21.08 -4.74
CA LYS A 135 5.80 -21.43 -4.15
C LYS A 135 6.74 -22.01 -5.21
N VAL A 136 8.02 -22.07 -4.89
CA VAL A 136 9.08 -22.50 -5.83
C VAL A 136 8.88 -23.93 -6.32
N GLU A 137 8.35 -24.82 -5.47
CA GLU A 137 8.09 -26.22 -5.80
C GLU A 137 7.00 -26.39 -6.89
N ASP A 138 6.20 -25.37 -7.11
CA ASP A 138 5.21 -25.38 -8.18
C ASP A 138 5.83 -25.21 -9.58
N PHE A 139 7.07 -24.68 -9.67
CA PHE A 139 7.74 -24.42 -10.94
C PHE A 139 7.87 -25.68 -11.79
N ASP A 140 8.19 -26.81 -11.21
CA ASP A 140 8.41 -28.06 -11.93
C ASP A 140 7.17 -28.54 -12.69
N LYS A 141 5.97 -28.23 -12.20
CA LYS A 141 4.70 -28.55 -12.90
C LYS A 141 4.54 -27.79 -14.21
N TRP A 142 5.19 -26.61 -14.31
CA TRP A 142 4.96 -25.66 -15.39
C TRP A 142 6.14 -25.51 -16.35
N ARG A 143 7.28 -26.17 -16.09
CA ARG A 143 8.42 -26.18 -17.01
C ARG A 143 8.02 -26.65 -18.40
N GLY A 144 8.43 -25.90 -19.43
CA GLY A 144 8.15 -26.18 -20.84
C GLY A 144 6.70 -25.93 -21.29
N LYS A 145 5.83 -25.38 -20.43
CA LYS A 145 4.39 -25.21 -20.74
C LYS A 145 3.97 -23.75 -20.92
N LEU A 146 4.83 -22.79 -20.61
CA LEU A 146 4.47 -21.37 -20.52
C LEU A 146 4.91 -20.53 -21.70
N SER A 147 5.68 -21.10 -22.64
CA SER A 147 6.21 -20.38 -23.79
C SER A 147 5.10 -19.79 -24.67
N GLY A 148 5.17 -18.48 -24.95
CA GLY A 148 4.18 -17.78 -25.74
C GLY A 148 2.81 -17.62 -25.08
N LYS A 149 2.72 -17.81 -23.75
CA LYS A 149 1.46 -17.72 -22.98
C LYS A 149 1.37 -16.47 -22.14
N ILE A 150 0.15 -16.01 -21.90
CA ILE A 150 -0.21 -15.10 -20.83
C ILE A 150 -0.61 -15.98 -19.63
N VAL A 151 0.07 -15.85 -18.51
CA VAL A 151 0.01 -16.79 -17.39
C VAL A 151 -0.91 -16.27 -16.29
N MET A 152 -2.00 -16.96 -16.00
CA MET A 152 -2.85 -16.74 -14.84
C MET A 152 -2.23 -17.43 -13.62
N LEU A 153 -1.78 -16.65 -12.63
CA LEU A 153 -0.97 -17.15 -11.49
C LEU A 153 -1.78 -17.84 -10.40
N SER A 154 -3.12 -17.81 -10.46
CA SER A 154 -3.98 -18.46 -9.48
C SER A 154 -5.20 -19.10 -10.16
N GLN A 155 -5.87 -19.98 -9.43
CA GLN A 155 -7.18 -20.47 -9.86
C GLN A 155 -8.20 -19.31 -9.86
N PRO A 156 -9.12 -19.26 -10.82
CA PRO A 156 -10.14 -18.21 -10.90
C PRO A 156 -11.05 -18.10 -9.66
N GLY A 157 -11.27 -19.19 -8.96
CA GLY A 157 -12.21 -19.26 -7.85
C GLY A 157 -13.68 -19.25 -8.31
N THR A 158 -14.59 -19.26 -7.37
CA THR A 158 -16.05 -19.28 -7.65
C THR A 158 -16.68 -17.91 -7.62
N GLY A 159 -16.08 -16.96 -6.94
CA GLY A 159 -16.65 -15.65 -6.66
C GLY A 159 -17.74 -15.69 -5.59
N SER A 160 -18.01 -14.55 -5.01
CA SER A 160 -19.16 -14.32 -4.13
C SER A 160 -19.60 -12.88 -4.25
N GLU A 161 -20.91 -12.64 -4.21
CA GLU A 161 -21.39 -11.28 -4.06
C GLU A 161 -21.15 -10.80 -2.63
N PRO A 162 -20.65 -9.59 -2.42
CA PRO A 162 -20.51 -9.02 -1.08
C PRO A 162 -21.91 -8.85 -0.46
N THR A 163 -22.22 -9.62 0.56
CA THR A 163 -23.48 -9.50 1.32
C THR A 163 -23.37 -8.50 2.47
N GLU A 164 -22.14 -8.19 2.88
CA GLU A 164 -21.86 -7.24 3.94
C GLU A 164 -21.33 -5.92 3.36
N PRO A 165 -21.70 -4.77 3.95
CA PRO A 165 -21.18 -3.48 3.51
C PRO A 165 -19.68 -3.42 3.69
N ALA A 166 -18.98 -2.81 2.71
CA ALA A 166 -17.52 -2.66 2.72
C ALA A 166 -17.01 -1.83 3.92
N PHE A 167 -17.88 -0.98 4.48
CA PHE A 167 -17.58 -0.14 5.63
C PHE A 167 -18.67 -0.32 6.68
N LYS A 168 -18.24 -0.64 7.89
CA LYS A 168 -19.09 -0.76 9.07
C LYS A 168 -18.83 0.45 9.99
N ARG A 169 -19.90 1.10 10.46
CA ARG A 169 -19.77 2.05 11.57
C ARG A 169 -19.45 1.28 12.85
N TRP A 170 -18.49 1.78 13.59
CA TRP A 170 -18.11 1.23 14.87
C TRP A 170 -19.19 1.50 15.90
N THR A 171 -19.53 0.52 16.68
CA THR A 171 -20.39 0.68 17.84
C THR A 171 -19.65 1.42 18.95
N SER A 172 -20.39 1.95 19.93
CA SER A 172 -19.78 2.62 21.08
C SER A 172 -18.85 1.69 21.89
N ALA A 173 -19.15 0.40 21.94
CA ALA A 173 -18.30 -0.61 22.60
C ALA A 173 -16.98 -0.80 21.85
N GLU A 174 -17.04 -0.99 20.52
CA GLU A 174 -15.85 -1.10 19.67
C GLU A 174 -14.98 0.17 19.71
N LEU A 175 -15.60 1.35 19.80
CA LEU A 175 -14.88 2.62 19.99
C LEU A 175 -14.20 2.69 21.37
N ALA A 176 -14.86 2.23 22.43
CA ALA A 176 -14.28 2.19 23.76
C ALA A 176 -13.06 1.28 23.84
N GLU A 177 -13.10 0.10 23.21
CA GLU A 177 -11.95 -0.81 23.11
C GLU A 177 -10.76 -0.15 22.39
N ARG A 178 -11.02 0.68 21.37
CA ARG A 178 -9.98 1.39 20.60
C ARG A 178 -9.43 2.62 21.28
N ASN A 179 -10.06 3.08 22.35
CA ASN A 179 -9.59 4.23 23.12
C ASN A 179 -8.33 3.91 23.97
N THR A 180 -7.89 2.66 23.93
CA THR A 180 -6.66 2.22 24.57
C THR A 180 -5.50 2.36 23.57
N TYR A 181 -4.55 3.25 23.85
CA TYR A 181 -3.35 3.39 23.04
C TYR A 181 -2.50 2.13 23.13
N SER A 182 -2.32 1.45 22.01
CA SER A 182 -1.36 0.37 21.89
C SER A 182 -0.14 0.85 21.11
N GLN A 183 1.05 0.73 21.68
CA GLN A 183 2.27 1.01 20.94
C GLN A 183 2.42 0.02 19.77
N PRO A 184 2.74 0.50 18.55
CA PRO A 184 3.11 -0.40 17.47
C PRO A 184 4.29 -1.29 17.90
N GLN A 185 4.09 -2.59 17.83
CA GLN A 185 5.17 -3.54 18.13
C GLN A 185 5.88 -3.93 16.84
N TYR A 186 7.20 -3.86 16.88
CA TYR A 186 8.05 -4.43 15.84
C TYR A 186 7.87 -5.94 15.81
N SER A 187 7.47 -6.49 14.66
CA SER A 187 7.32 -7.94 14.47
C SER A 187 8.41 -8.45 13.51
N PRO A 188 9.46 -9.08 14.02
CA PRO A 188 10.48 -9.72 13.17
C PRO A 188 9.88 -10.73 12.19
N ILE A 189 8.84 -11.46 12.63
CA ILE A 189 8.15 -12.47 11.80
C ILE A 189 7.45 -11.81 10.61
N ALA A 190 6.81 -10.66 10.80
CA ALA A 190 6.16 -9.94 9.69
C ALA A 190 7.17 -9.47 8.65
N ILE A 191 8.33 -8.99 9.09
CA ILE A 191 9.40 -8.55 8.20
C ILE A 191 10.00 -9.74 7.45
N GLN A 192 10.29 -10.83 8.15
CA GLN A 192 10.79 -12.05 7.52
C GLN A 192 9.82 -12.53 6.42
N LYS A 193 8.52 -12.55 6.69
CA LYS A 193 7.50 -12.90 5.70
C LYS A 193 7.48 -11.96 4.50
N GLN A 194 7.69 -10.67 4.71
CA GLN A 194 7.80 -9.71 3.60
C GLN A 194 9.03 -9.97 2.73
N LEU A 195 10.18 -10.28 3.33
CA LEU A 195 11.39 -10.63 2.61
C LEU A 195 11.22 -11.92 1.80
N GLU A 196 10.62 -12.95 2.38
CA GLU A 196 10.31 -14.20 1.69
C GLU A 196 9.35 -13.98 0.50
N THR A 197 8.36 -13.11 0.67
CA THR A 197 7.44 -12.73 -0.41
C THR A 197 8.17 -12.02 -1.56
N ALA A 198 9.10 -11.13 -1.23
CA ALA A 198 9.89 -10.41 -2.22
C ALA A 198 10.88 -11.35 -2.96
N ASP A 199 11.52 -12.26 -2.25
CA ASP A 199 12.39 -13.28 -2.82
C ASP A 199 11.63 -14.23 -3.75
N PHE A 200 10.46 -14.68 -3.33
CA PHE A 200 9.59 -15.50 -4.18
C PHE A 200 9.16 -14.74 -5.45
N ALA A 201 8.76 -13.46 -5.33
CA ALA A 201 8.38 -12.65 -6.49
C ALA A 201 9.52 -12.53 -7.52
N ALA A 202 10.76 -12.34 -7.06
CA ALA A 202 11.94 -12.30 -7.93
C ALA A 202 12.21 -13.65 -8.62
N LYS A 203 12.09 -14.76 -7.89
CA LYS A 203 12.24 -16.11 -8.44
C LYS A 203 11.14 -16.44 -9.45
N LEU A 204 9.90 -16.03 -9.19
CA LEU A 204 8.78 -16.21 -10.10
C LEU A 204 8.98 -15.42 -11.39
N ASP A 205 9.38 -14.15 -11.31
CA ASP A 205 9.68 -13.33 -12.49
C ASP A 205 10.76 -14.00 -13.35
N ALA A 206 11.87 -14.42 -12.75
CA ALA A 206 12.94 -15.11 -13.45
C ALA A 206 12.48 -16.42 -14.09
N PHE A 207 11.69 -17.22 -13.38
CA PHE A 207 11.14 -18.46 -13.92
C PHE A 207 10.21 -18.23 -15.12
N LEU A 208 9.28 -17.28 -15.01
CA LEU A 208 8.36 -16.98 -16.10
C LEU A 208 9.10 -16.46 -17.36
N VAL A 209 10.12 -15.65 -17.18
CA VAL A 209 11.00 -15.20 -18.27
C VAL A 209 11.76 -16.36 -18.91
N GLU A 210 12.38 -17.23 -18.10
CA GLU A 210 13.08 -18.43 -18.57
C GLU A 210 12.17 -19.35 -19.38
N GLN A 211 10.90 -19.49 -18.95
CA GLN A 211 9.92 -20.31 -19.64
C GLN A 211 9.29 -19.64 -20.88
N GLY A 212 9.69 -18.41 -21.21
CA GLY A 212 9.21 -17.69 -22.40
C GLY A 212 7.76 -17.21 -22.28
N ALA A 213 7.26 -16.96 -21.07
CA ALA A 213 5.94 -16.35 -20.87
C ALA A 213 5.91 -14.92 -21.45
N LEU A 214 4.76 -14.52 -22.01
CA LEU A 214 4.58 -13.17 -22.57
C LEU A 214 4.26 -12.13 -21.52
N ALA A 215 3.45 -12.49 -20.55
CA ALA A 215 3.04 -11.67 -19.39
C ALA A 215 2.40 -12.58 -18.33
N TRP A 216 2.16 -12.02 -17.17
CA TRP A 216 1.36 -12.69 -16.15
C TRP A 216 0.20 -11.83 -15.70
N VAL A 217 -0.85 -12.49 -15.22
CA VAL A 217 -2.03 -11.82 -14.69
C VAL A 217 -2.41 -12.42 -13.33
N LYS A 218 -2.88 -11.56 -12.42
CA LYS A 218 -3.43 -11.95 -11.14
C LYS A 218 -4.87 -11.49 -10.99
N ILE A 219 -5.61 -12.17 -10.14
CA ILE A 219 -6.98 -11.81 -9.78
C ILE A 219 -6.98 -10.67 -8.76
N SER A 220 -7.93 -9.73 -8.90
CA SER A 220 -8.22 -8.75 -7.85
C SER A 220 -8.83 -9.44 -6.62
N GLN A 221 -8.54 -8.92 -5.43
CA GLN A 221 -8.97 -9.51 -4.17
C GLN A 221 -10.46 -9.33 -3.87
N ARG A 222 -11.16 -8.50 -4.65
CA ARG A 222 -12.56 -8.14 -4.41
C ARG A 222 -13.40 -8.38 -5.64
N ASP A 223 -14.61 -8.86 -5.43
CA ASP A 223 -15.66 -8.90 -6.44
C ASP A 223 -16.28 -7.50 -6.66
N GLY A 224 -17.24 -7.37 -7.55
CA GLY A 224 -17.89 -6.12 -7.89
C GLY A 224 -17.16 -5.27 -8.94
N GLY A 225 -16.29 -5.88 -9.73
CA GLY A 225 -15.53 -5.21 -10.78
C GLY A 225 -14.42 -4.29 -10.25
N LEU A 226 -14.07 -4.43 -8.98
CA LEU A 226 -13.08 -3.59 -8.31
C LEU A 226 -11.66 -4.05 -8.61
N LEU A 227 -10.79 -3.08 -8.88
CA LEU A 227 -9.34 -3.28 -9.00
C LEU A 227 -8.68 -2.73 -7.74
N HIS A 228 -7.74 -3.49 -7.17
CA HIS A 228 -7.05 -3.06 -5.96
C HIS A 228 -5.75 -2.30 -6.26
N GLY A 229 -5.15 -2.56 -7.41
CA GLY A 229 -3.98 -1.83 -7.88
C GLY A 229 -2.72 -2.05 -7.04
N THR A 230 -2.53 -3.24 -6.51
CA THR A 230 -1.31 -3.56 -5.75
C THR A 230 -0.09 -3.58 -6.67
N GLY A 231 1.03 -3.01 -6.18
CA GLY A 231 2.30 -3.06 -6.90
C GLY A 231 2.97 -4.44 -6.84
N TYR A 232 4.00 -4.61 -7.66
CA TYR A 232 5.01 -5.64 -7.46
C TYR A 232 5.69 -5.42 -6.10
N THR A 233 6.13 -6.49 -5.45
CA THR A 233 6.88 -6.38 -4.19
C THR A 233 8.20 -5.68 -4.48
N TYR A 234 8.19 -4.36 -4.31
CA TYR A 234 9.31 -3.51 -4.69
C TYR A 234 10.46 -3.62 -3.70
N GLN A 235 11.66 -3.76 -4.24
CA GLN A 235 12.92 -3.61 -3.50
C GLN A 235 13.82 -2.67 -4.28
N VAL A 236 14.59 -1.83 -3.57
CA VAL A 236 15.59 -0.97 -4.21
C VAL A 236 16.57 -1.83 -5.02
N GLY A 237 16.76 -1.47 -6.29
CA GLY A 237 17.61 -2.23 -7.20
C GLY A 237 16.95 -3.43 -7.87
N ALA A 238 15.80 -3.92 -7.42
CA ALA A 238 15.05 -4.96 -8.10
C ALA A 238 14.41 -4.44 -9.39
N THR A 239 14.52 -5.20 -10.46
CA THR A 239 13.95 -4.86 -11.77
C THR A 239 13.25 -6.08 -12.35
N PRO A 240 11.93 -6.22 -12.14
CA PRO A 240 11.17 -7.28 -12.79
C PRO A 240 11.26 -7.12 -14.32
N LYS A 241 11.28 -8.23 -15.02
CA LYS A 241 11.50 -8.29 -16.48
C LYS A 241 10.23 -8.59 -17.25
N LEU A 242 9.18 -9.08 -16.58
CA LEU A 242 7.93 -9.46 -17.21
C LEU A 242 6.79 -8.54 -16.80
N ALA A 243 5.99 -8.10 -17.77
CA ALA A 243 4.81 -7.28 -17.52
C ALA A 243 3.75 -8.07 -16.77
N GLY A 244 3.10 -7.41 -15.80
CA GLY A 244 2.03 -7.98 -14.99
C GLY A 244 0.78 -7.10 -14.97
N MET A 245 -0.39 -7.72 -14.93
CA MET A 245 -1.67 -7.02 -14.77
C MET A 245 -2.52 -7.66 -13.66
N GLU A 246 -3.29 -6.82 -12.98
CA GLU A 246 -4.38 -7.25 -12.11
C GLU A 246 -5.68 -7.11 -12.89
N LEU A 247 -6.47 -8.18 -12.97
CA LEU A 247 -7.80 -8.19 -13.57
C LEU A 247 -8.87 -8.16 -12.48
N ALA A 248 -10.00 -7.52 -12.77
CA ALA A 248 -11.18 -7.64 -11.93
C ALA A 248 -11.54 -9.13 -11.77
N ALA A 249 -12.02 -9.49 -10.58
CA ALA A 249 -12.25 -10.90 -10.26
C ALA A 249 -13.22 -11.58 -11.21
N GLU A 250 -14.24 -10.86 -11.68
CA GLU A 250 -15.22 -11.35 -12.65
C GLU A 250 -14.61 -11.60 -14.04
N ASP A 251 -13.70 -10.71 -14.45
CA ASP A 251 -13.04 -10.80 -15.75
C ASP A 251 -11.89 -11.83 -15.75
N TYR A 252 -11.42 -12.20 -14.55
CA TYR A 252 -10.41 -13.25 -14.37
C TYR A 252 -11.03 -14.66 -14.38
N ARG A 253 -12.32 -14.81 -14.00
CA ARG A 253 -13.11 -16.05 -14.00
C ARG A 253 -13.62 -16.41 -15.38
#